data_d8ff17afaa08c86ea0be6f11eef66a06
#
_entry.id   d8ff17afaa08c86ea0be6f11eef66a06
#
_cell.length_a   1.000
_cell.length_b   1.000
_cell.length_c   1.000
_cell.angle_alpha   90.00
_cell.angle_beta   90.00
_cell.angle_gamma   90.00
#
_symmetry.space_group_name_H-M   'P 1'
#
loop_
_entity.id
_entity.type
_entity.pdbx_description
1 polymer ?
#
loop_
_entity_poly.entity_id
_entity_poly.type
_entity_poly.pdbx_seq_one_letter_code
_entity_poly.pdbx_strand_id
1 'polypeptide(L)'
;MVKSSVLRCCLKALPFLLILLYILAVVVPYIEHKEVSPEYRAAFEDRRFYGTGVGPERAAYIDNNKDALFCRMNLIGNAKEEIILSTFDFNGDSSGTDMVSALFCAAERGVQVRVLVDGASGFLDVKKDPVFKALAGHKNVELKIYNPIDLLQPWKLQARLHDKYLIVDRKVYLLGGRNTTDLFLGEQPSVKPNIDRELLVMRSGQDPEASLYQLVNYFESGWALPDSRLFQGRLGEEDRQREEESLRSRERAMRAAEPELFVPVDWRERTFET
;
A
#
# COMPACT_ATOMS: atom_id res chain seq x y z
N MET A 1 -6.17 -32.10 52.15
CA MET A 1 -6.36 -30.63 52.01
C MET A 1 -5.25 -29.94 51.17
N VAL A 2 -3.97 -30.29 51.29
CA VAL A 2 -2.85 -29.64 50.53
C VAL A 2 -2.98 -29.82 49.02
N LYS A 3 -3.36 -31.01 48.50
CA LYS A 3 -3.51 -31.24 47.06
C LYS A 3 -4.57 -30.36 46.37
N SER A 4 -5.64 -29.95 47.08
CA SER A 4 -6.70 -29.11 46.51
C SER A 4 -6.28 -27.62 46.47
N SER A 5 -5.41 -27.16 47.35
CA SER A 5 -4.88 -25.76 47.34
C SER A 5 -3.83 -25.57 46.23
N VAL A 6 -2.95 -26.55 46.02
CA VAL A 6 -1.96 -26.52 44.92
C VAL A 6 -2.67 -26.53 43.57
N LEU A 7 -3.67 -27.41 43.39
CA LEU A 7 -4.45 -27.46 42.15
C LEU A 7 -5.15 -26.13 41.85
N ARG A 8 -5.73 -25.47 42.85
CA ARG A 8 -6.36 -24.14 42.69
C ARG A 8 -5.35 -23.07 42.36
N CYS A 9 -4.14 -23.10 42.93
CA CYS A 9 -3.06 -22.18 42.59
C CYS A 9 -2.59 -22.38 41.16
N CYS A 10 -2.37 -23.60 40.71
CA CYS A 10 -1.99 -23.94 39.35
C CYS A 10 -3.07 -23.49 38.33
N LEU A 11 -4.37 -23.73 38.63
CA LEU A 11 -5.48 -23.28 37.78
C LEU A 11 -5.57 -21.77 37.67
N LYS A 12 -5.20 -21.00 38.71
CA LYS A 12 -5.16 -19.54 38.66
C LYS A 12 -3.92 -19.04 37.91
N ALA A 13 -2.80 -19.73 37.97
CA ALA A 13 -1.57 -19.36 37.28
C ALA A 13 -1.60 -19.70 35.77
N LEU A 14 -2.40 -20.72 35.37
CA LEU A 14 -2.46 -21.20 33.98
C LEU A 14 -2.79 -20.08 32.96
N PRO A 15 -3.81 -19.22 33.15
CA PRO A 15 -4.09 -18.14 32.18
C PRO A 15 -2.92 -17.16 32.03
N PHE A 16 -2.24 -16.83 33.14
CA PHE A 16 -1.06 -15.94 33.08
C PHE A 16 0.10 -16.59 32.31
N LEU A 17 0.33 -17.89 32.52
CA LEU A 17 1.35 -18.63 31.79
C LEU A 17 1.01 -18.68 30.28
N LEU A 18 -0.25 -18.93 29.92
CA LEU A 18 -0.68 -18.95 28.53
C LEU A 18 -0.52 -17.58 27.85
N ILE A 19 -0.87 -16.49 28.55
CA ILE A 19 -0.67 -15.13 28.07
C ILE A 19 0.83 -14.85 27.87
N LEU A 20 1.67 -15.22 28.83
CA LEU A 20 3.13 -15.05 28.72
C LEU A 20 3.69 -15.83 27.53
N LEU A 21 3.31 -17.09 27.35
CA LEU A 21 3.73 -17.91 26.21
C LEU A 21 3.27 -17.31 24.89
N TYR A 22 2.06 -16.76 24.85
CA TYR A 22 1.55 -16.05 23.66
C TYR A 22 2.39 -14.81 23.36
N ILE A 23 2.69 -13.97 24.36
CA ILE A 23 3.55 -12.79 24.19
C ILE A 23 4.95 -13.21 23.72
N LEU A 24 5.54 -14.26 24.29
CA LEU A 24 6.84 -14.76 23.85
C LEU A 24 6.78 -15.25 22.40
N ALA A 25 5.71 -15.91 21.98
CA ALA A 25 5.54 -16.34 20.60
C ALA A 25 5.39 -15.16 19.61
N VAL A 26 4.89 -14.01 20.06
CA VAL A 26 4.84 -12.78 19.26
C VAL A 26 6.21 -12.12 19.15
N VAL A 27 7.02 -12.13 20.21
CA VAL A 27 8.24 -11.30 20.32
C VAL A 27 9.50 -12.06 19.91
N VAL A 28 9.66 -13.31 20.38
CA VAL A 28 10.92 -14.08 20.24
C VAL A 28 11.37 -14.23 18.77
N PRO A 29 10.50 -14.49 17.78
CA PRO A 29 10.93 -14.63 16.39
C PRO A 29 11.61 -13.39 15.77
N TYR A 30 11.47 -12.24 16.42
CA TYR A 30 11.97 -10.93 15.94
C TYR A 30 13.10 -10.34 16.79
N ILE A 31 13.59 -11.07 17.80
CA ILE A 31 14.72 -10.63 18.62
C ILE A 31 16.03 -10.78 17.85
N GLU A 32 16.18 -11.87 17.11
CA GLU A 32 17.36 -12.12 16.30
C GLU A 32 17.06 -11.87 14.82
N HIS A 33 17.83 -10.98 14.19
CA HIS A 33 17.77 -10.76 12.75
C HIS A 33 18.69 -11.76 12.04
N LYS A 34 18.20 -12.33 10.95
CA LYS A 34 19.06 -13.14 10.07
C LYS A 34 20.19 -12.28 9.55
N GLU A 35 21.40 -12.80 9.57
CA GLU A 35 22.51 -12.14 8.90
C GLU A 35 22.24 -12.01 7.41
N VAL A 36 22.70 -10.88 6.88
CA VAL A 36 22.65 -10.62 5.43
C VAL A 36 23.59 -11.62 4.75
N SER A 37 23.14 -12.25 3.65
CA SER A 37 23.95 -13.22 2.94
C SER A 37 25.26 -12.57 2.44
N PRO A 38 26.36 -13.36 2.36
CA PRO A 38 27.63 -12.84 1.83
C PRO A 38 27.49 -12.27 0.40
N GLU A 39 26.66 -12.89 -0.45
CA GLU A 39 26.39 -12.46 -1.83
C GLU A 39 25.68 -11.09 -1.83
N TYR A 40 24.66 -10.91 -0.99
CA TYR A 40 23.96 -9.64 -0.86
C TYR A 40 24.91 -8.55 -0.33
N ARG A 41 25.74 -8.88 0.67
CA ARG A 41 26.74 -7.95 1.23
C ARG A 41 27.79 -7.55 0.20
N ALA A 42 28.26 -8.52 -0.61
CA ALA A 42 29.21 -8.26 -1.69
C ALA A 42 28.61 -7.43 -2.83
N ALA A 43 27.30 -7.53 -3.06
CA ALA A 43 26.59 -6.73 -4.05
C ALA A 43 26.35 -5.27 -3.56
N PHE A 44 26.59 -4.96 -2.29
CA PHE A 44 26.36 -3.65 -1.70
C PHE A 44 27.62 -2.79 -1.82
N GLU A 45 27.88 -2.31 -3.04
CA GLU A 45 29.06 -1.49 -3.34
C GLU A 45 28.69 0.01 -3.35
N ASP A 46 29.61 0.86 -2.85
CA ASP A 46 29.42 2.31 -2.79
C ASP A 46 29.07 2.92 -4.14
N ARG A 47 29.66 2.41 -5.22
CA ARG A 47 29.40 2.87 -6.60
C ARG A 47 27.93 2.76 -7.04
N ARG A 48 27.14 1.94 -6.36
CA ARG A 48 25.70 1.82 -6.63
C ARG A 48 24.90 3.03 -6.13
N PHE A 49 25.49 3.83 -5.24
CA PHE A 49 24.86 5.03 -4.64
C PHE A 49 25.41 6.33 -5.22
N TYR A 50 26.52 6.28 -5.92
CA TYR A 50 27.19 7.44 -6.48
C TYR A 50 27.42 7.26 -7.97
N GLY A 51 26.53 7.81 -8.79
CA GLY A 51 26.70 7.86 -10.23
C GLY A 51 27.80 8.87 -10.61
N THR A 52 28.42 8.65 -11.78
CA THR A 52 29.40 9.56 -12.37
C THR A 52 28.81 10.49 -13.43
N GLY A 53 27.51 10.43 -13.64
CA GLY A 53 26.79 11.22 -14.64
C GLY A 53 25.28 11.23 -14.37
N VAL A 54 24.53 11.79 -15.29
CA VAL A 54 23.07 11.84 -15.25
C VAL A 54 22.50 10.42 -15.38
N GLY A 55 21.64 10.05 -14.47
CA GLY A 55 20.96 8.74 -14.46
C GLY A 55 19.84 8.63 -15.52
N PRO A 56 19.26 7.44 -15.66
CA PRO A 56 18.20 7.17 -16.64
C PRO A 56 16.82 7.66 -16.19
N GLU A 57 16.75 8.43 -15.11
CA GLU A 57 15.51 8.83 -14.47
C GLU A 57 15.46 10.35 -14.22
N ARG A 58 14.30 10.81 -13.89
CA ARG A 58 14.04 12.19 -13.47
C ARG A 58 13.19 12.13 -12.20
N ALA A 59 13.45 13.01 -11.25
CA ALA A 59 12.74 13.01 -9.98
C ALA A 59 12.13 14.37 -9.64
N ALA A 60 11.05 14.36 -8.88
CA ALA A 60 10.49 15.51 -8.18
C ALA A 60 10.24 15.18 -6.72
N TYR A 61 10.42 16.16 -5.87
CA TYR A 61 10.18 16.05 -4.45
C TYR A 61 8.79 16.59 -4.09
N ILE A 62 8.03 15.84 -3.30
CA ILE A 62 6.68 16.19 -2.87
C ILE A 62 6.67 16.24 -1.35
N ASP A 63 6.45 17.44 -0.79
CA ASP A 63 6.55 17.70 0.64
C ASP A 63 5.24 18.04 1.34
N ASN A 64 4.15 18.25 0.58
CA ASN A 64 2.83 18.55 1.15
C ASN A 64 1.77 17.54 0.71
N ASN A 65 0.69 17.45 1.50
CA ASN A 65 -0.36 16.44 1.32
C ASN A 65 -1.28 16.73 0.13
N LYS A 66 -1.45 18.01 -0.22
CA LYS A 66 -2.26 18.42 -1.37
C LYS A 66 -1.62 17.96 -2.67
N ASP A 67 -0.34 18.26 -2.86
CA ASP A 67 0.40 17.82 -4.04
C ASP A 67 0.54 16.30 -4.09
N ALA A 68 0.63 15.63 -2.93
CA ALA A 68 0.65 14.18 -2.85
C ALA A 68 -0.65 13.55 -3.37
N LEU A 69 -1.81 14.11 -3.02
CA LEU A 69 -3.10 13.71 -3.58
C LEU A 69 -3.19 14.04 -5.07
N PHE A 70 -2.80 15.28 -5.45
CA PHE A 70 -2.77 15.70 -6.85
C PHE A 70 -1.99 14.73 -7.74
N CYS A 71 -0.75 14.38 -7.34
CA CYS A 71 0.07 13.45 -8.11
C CYS A 71 -0.61 12.09 -8.28
N ARG A 72 -1.21 11.56 -7.23
CA ARG A 72 -1.92 10.27 -7.28
C ARG A 72 -3.12 10.32 -8.22
N MET A 73 -3.99 11.32 -8.05
CA MET A 73 -5.17 11.49 -8.90
C MET A 73 -4.79 11.66 -10.36
N ASN A 74 -3.77 12.49 -10.64
CA ASN A 74 -3.30 12.73 -11.98
C ASN A 74 -2.73 11.47 -12.64
N LEU A 75 -1.85 10.75 -11.95
CA LEU A 75 -1.24 9.53 -12.46
C LEU A 75 -2.28 8.43 -12.69
N ILE A 76 -3.15 8.17 -11.72
CA ILE A 76 -4.21 7.15 -11.82
C ILE A 76 -5.24 7.54 -12.90
N GLY A 77 -5.65 8.81 -12.93
CA GLY A 77 -6.62 9.34 -13.88
C GLY A 77 -6.17 9.24 -15.34
N ASN A 78 -4.85 9.27 -15.58
CA ASN A 78 -4.24 9.22 -16.92
C ASN A 78 -3.55 7.88 -17.24
N ALA A 79 -3.60 6.90 -16.35
CA ALA A 79 -3.06 5.55 -16.58
C ALA A 79 -3.70 4.87 -17.79
N LYS A 80 -2.89 4.10 -18.55
CA LYS A 80 -3.30 3.43 -19.79
C LYS A 80 -3.23 1.90 -19.71
N GLU A 81 -2.26 1.36 -18.97
CA GLU A 81 -1.93 -0.06 -19.00
C GLU A 81 -2.04 -0.71 -17.63
N GLU A 82 -1.29 -0.22 -16.65
CA GLU A 82 -1.16 -0.85 -15.34
C GLU A 82 -1.02 0.16 -14.22
N ILE A 83 -1.66 -0.15 -13.09
CA ILE A 83 -1.45 0.53 -11.80
C ILE A 83 -1.08 -0.52 -10.75
N ILE A 84 0.01 -0.27 -10.03
CA ILE A 84 0.42 -1.02 -8.85
C ILE A 84 0.40 -0.06 -7.65
N LEU A 85 -0.36 -0.40 -6.63
CA LEU A 85 -0.38 0.31 -5.35
C LEU A 85 0.02 -0.66 -4.24
N SER A 86 1.08 -0.32 -3.48
CA SER A 86 1.41 -0.99 -2.23
C SER A 86 1.34 0.01 -1.09
N THR A 87 0.60 -0.31 -0.03
CA THR A 87 0.40 0.60 1.09
C THR A 87 0.23 -0.16 2.40
N PHE A 88 0.78 0.38 3.48
CA PHE A 88 0.58 -0.17 4.82
C PHE A 88 -0.85 0.07 5.29
N ASP A 89 -1.34 1.31 5.19
CA ASP A 89 -2.65 1.70 5.67
C ASP A 89 -3.49 2.29 4.53
N PHE A 90 -4.70 1.74 4.35
CA PHE A 90 -5.67 2.14 3.35
C PHE A 90 -7.06 2.14 3.96
N ASN A 91 -7.56 3.32 4.30
CA ASN A 91 -8.85 3.50 4.95
C ASN A 91 -9.93 3.91 3.95
N GLY A 92 -11.20 3.67 4.31
CA GLY A 92 -12.35 4.19 3.59
C GLY A 92 -12.76 5.62 4.02
N ASP A 93 -11.79 6.43 4.49
CA ASP A 93 -12.00 7.86 4.77
C ASP A 93 -12.13 8.67 3.47
N SER A 94 -12.15 10.01 3.54
CA SER A 94 -12.41 10.82 2.35
C SER A 94 -11.36 10.59 1.27
N SER A 95 -10.08 10.80 1.59
CA SER A 95 -8.98 10.64 0.62
C SER A 95 -8.80 9.18 0.17
N GLY A 96 -9.02 8.23 1.09
CA GLY A 96 -8.97 6.81 0.74
C GLY A 96 -10.10 6.41 -0.22
N THR A 97 -11.33 6.93 -0.01
CA THR A 97 -12.43 6.68 -0.94
C THR A 97 -12.22 7.37 -2.28
N ASP A 98 -11.58 8.55 -2.32
CA ASP A 98 -11.14 9.20 -3.57
C ASP A 98 -10.18 8.29 -4.36
N MET A 99 -9.20 7.72 -3.66
CA MET A 99 -8.25 6.76 -4.23
C MET A 99 -8.95 5.50 -4.77
N VAL A 100 -9.86 4.90 -3.99
CA VAL A 100 -10.64 3.73 -4.41
C VAL A 100 -11.46 4.07 -5.67
N SER A 101 -12.10 5.25 -5.71
CA SER A 101 -12.89 5.71 -6.86
C SER A 101 -12.04 5.88 -8.11
N ALA A 102 -10.88 6.51 -7.98
CA ALA A 102 -9.95 6.69 -9.09
C ALA A 102 -9.42 5.35 -9.63
N LEU A 103 -9.06 4.42 -8.75
CA LEU A 103 -8.60 3.07 -9.11
C LEU A 103 -9.72 2.26 -9.81
N PHE A 104 -10.94 2.32 -9.27
CA PHE A 104 -12.10 1.65 -9.85
C PHE A 104 -12.40 2.17 -11.26
N CYS A 105 -12.47 3.49 -11.44
CA CYS A 105 -12.70 4.09 -12.75
C CYS A 105 -11.53 3.87 -13.72
N ALA A 106 -10.28 3.74 -13.25
CA ALA A 106 -9.16 3.32 -14.08
C ALA A 106 -9.35 1.88 -14.57
N ALA A 107 -9.78 0.98 -13.69
CA ALA A 107 -10.09 -0.41 -14.06
C ALA A 107 -11.24 -0.50 -15.07
N GLU A 108 -12.27 0.35 -14.96
CA GLU A 108 -13.35 0.45 -15.98
C GLU A 108 -12.84 0.91 -17.35
N ARG A 109 -11.79 1.76 -17.39
CA ARG A 109 -11.12 2.15 -18.64
C ARG A 109 -10.27 1.02 -19.25
N GLY A 110 -10.14 -0.13 -18.56
CA GLY A 110 -9.37 -1.28 -19.01
C GLY A 110 -7.99 -1.42 -18.40
N VAL A 111 -7.59 -0.50 -17.51
CA VAL A 111 -6.29 -0.53 -16.82
C VAL A 111 -6.26 -1.71 -15.85
N GLN A 112 -5.16 -2.45 -15.83
CA GLN A 112 -4.94 -3.51 -14.85
C GLN A 112 -4.50 -2.90 -13.52
N VAL A 113 -5.25 -3.16 -12.46
CA VAL A 113 -5.02 -2.58 -11.12
C VAL A 113 -4.63 -3.68 -10.15
N ARG A 114 -3.46 -3.55 -9.55
CA ARG A 114 -2.97 -4.45 -8.50
C ARG A 114 -2.72 -3.67 -7.22
N VAL A 115 -3.39 -4.08 -6.15
CA VAL A 115 -3.29 -3.43 -4.84
C VAL A 115 -2.81 -4.43 -3.81
N LEU A 116 -1.74 -4.09 -3.09
CA LEU A 116 -1.22 -4.85 -1.96
C LEU A 116 -1.32 -4.02 -0.70
N VAL A 117 -2.08 -4.52 0.29
CA VAL A 117 -2.34 -3.83 1.55
C VAL A 117 -1.86 -4.68 2.72
N ASP A 118 -1.33 -4.06 3.77
CA ASP A 118 -0.94 -4.78 4.99
C ASP A 118 -2.12 -5.49 5.66
N GLY A 119 -1.84 -6.60 6.33
CA GLY A 119 -2.84 -7.39 7.03
C GLY A 119 -3.54 -6.68 8.18
N ALA A 120 -2.92 -5.66 8.80
CA ALA A 120 -3.57 -4.87 9.85
C ALA A 120 -4.67 -3.98 9.26
N SER A 121 -4.37 -3.19 8.23
CA SER A 121 -5.37 -2.41 7.49
C SER A 121 -6.40 -3.33 6.80
N GLY A 122 -5.93 -4.46 6.26
CA GLY A 122 -6.83 -5.49 5.72
C GLY A 122 -7.86 -5.99 6.72
N PHE A 123 -7.51 -6.09 8.01
CA PHE A 123 -8.40 -6.53 9.09
C PHE A 123 -9.29 -5.40 9.61
N LEU A 124 -8.73 -4.21 9.80
CA LEU A 124 -9.41 -3.08 10.43
C LEU A 124 -10.39 -2.42 9.46
N ASP A 125 -10.01 -2.25 8.20
CA ASP A 125 -10.67 -1.40 7.22
C ASP A 125 -11.14 -2.18 5.98
N VAL A 126 -10.22 -2.68 5.16
CA VAL A 126 -10.51 -3.22 3.83
C VAL A 126 -11.58 -4.32 3.82
N LYS A 127 -11.54 -5.26 4.77
CA LYS A 127 -12.53 -6.36 4.82
C LYS A 127 -13.92 -5.92 5.21
N LYS A 128 -14.06 -4.82 5.92
CA LYS A 128 -15.33 -4.36 6.45
C LYS A 128 -16.03 -3.40 5.51
N ASP A 129 -15.28 -2.55 4.84
CA ASP A 129 -15.82 -1.46 4.06
C ASP A 129 -16.30 -1.95 2.66
N PRO A 130 -17.55 -1.63 2.28
CA PRO A 130 -18.12 -2.00 0.99
C PRO A 130 -17.36 -1.46 -0.22
N VAL A 131 -16.73 -0.28 -0.13
CA VAL A 131 -16.00 0.34 -1.25
C VAL A 131 -14.83 -0.54 -1.71
N PHE A 132 -14.09 -1.17 -0.77
CA PHE A 132 -13.01 -2.10 -1.12
C PHE A 132 -13.53 -3.42 -1.70
N LYS A 133 -14.72 -3.85 -1.27
CA LYS A 133 -15.36 -5.04 -1.83
C LYS A 133 -15.82 -4.79 -3.27
N ALA A 134 -16.35 -3.59 -3.55
CA ALA A 134 -16.69 -3.19 -4.91
C ALA A 134 -15.45 -3.12 -5.80
N LEU A 135 -14.37 -2.48 -5.32
CA LEU A 135 -13.09 -2.42 -6.03
C LEU A 135 -12.56 -3.83 -6.36
N ALA A 136 -12.46 -4.69 -5.34
CA ALA A 136 -11.94 -6.06 -5.50
C ALA A 136 -12.85 -6.97 -6.34
N GLY A 137 -14.11 -6.61 -6.53
CA GLY A 137 -15.05 -7.32 -7.38
C GLY A 137 -14.90 -7.01 -8.86
N HIS A 138 -14.16 -5.98 -9.24
CA HIS A 138 -13.97 -5.61 -10.64
C HIS A 138 -12.96 -6.52 -11.34
N LYS A 139 -13.28 -6.98 -12.56
CA LYS A 139 -12.49 -7.98 -13.33
C LYS A 139 -11.03 -7.58 -13.63
N ASN A 140 -10.75 -6.28 -13.69
CA ASN A 140 -9.42 -5.74 -13.96
C ASN A 140 -8.69 -5.33 -12.66
N VAL A 141 -9.18 -5.77 -11.49
CA VAL A 141 -8.59 -5.46 -10.18
C VAL A 141 -8.21 -6.75 -9.47
N GLU A 142 -6.98 -6.78 -8.97
CA GLU A 142 -6.53 -7.75 -8.01
C GLU A 142 -6.10 -7.02 -6.72
N LEU A 143 -6.82 -7.25 -5.62
CA LEU A 143 -6.47 -6.75 -4.32
C LEU A 143 -5.98 -7.92 -3.45
N LYS A 144 -4.74 -7.85 -2.97
CA LYS A 144 -4.19 -8.80 -2.01
C LYS A 144 -3.95 -8.15 -0.65
N ILE A 145 -4.13 -8.96 0.39
CA ILE A 145 -3.80 -8.60 1.76
C ILE A 145 -2.55 -9.40 2.16
N TYR A 146 -1.47 -8.68 2.48
CA TYR A 146 -0.23 -9.27 2.95
C TYR A 146 -0.35 -9.67 4.42
N ASN A 147 -0.02 -10.92 4.72
CA ASN A 147 -0.01 -11.51 6.05
C ASN A 147 -1.26 -11.12 6.87
N PRO A 148 -2.46 -11.58 6.45
CA PRO A 148 -3.70 -11.29 7.16
C PRO A 148 -3.58 -11.66 8.64
N ILE A 149 -4.16 -10.84 9.52
CA ILE A 149 -4.11 -11.09 10.97
C ILE A 149 -4.75 -12.44 11.29
N ASP A 150 -3.95 -13.31 11.91
CA ASP A 150 -4.35 -14.61 12.44
C ASP A 150 -3.81 -14.75 13.87
N LEU A 151 -4.71 -14.66 14.84
CA LEU A 151 -4.36 -14.75 16.27
C LEU A 151 -3.87 -16.16 16.67
N LEU A 152 -4.11 -17.18 15.85
CA LEU A 152 -3.60 -18.53 16.08
C LEU A 152 -2.15 -18.70 15.59
N GLN A 153 -1.62 -17.72 14.87
CA GLN A 153 -0.23 -17.66 14.41
C GLN A 153 0.50 -16.43 14.98
N PRO A 154 0.67 -16.33 16.32
CA PRO A 154 1.22 -15.16 16.97
C PRO A 154 2.61 -14.77 16.47
N TRP A 155 3.42 -15.75 16.04
CA TRP A 155 4.75 -15.52 15.46
C TRP A 155 4.75 -14.77 14.13
N LYS A 156 3.59 -14.57 13.48
CA LYS A 156 3.43 -13.77 12.25
C LYS A 156 2.91 -12.36 12.49
N LEU A 157 2.43 -12.04 13.68
CA LEU A 157 1.73 -10.77 13.93
C LEU A 157 2.59 -9.53 13.68
N GLN A 158 3.91 -9.61 13.82
CA GLN A 158 4.81 -8.49 13.58
C GLN A 158 5.40 -8.44 12.16
N ALA A 159 5.20 -9.46 11.36
CA ALA A 159 5.61 -9.44 9.94
C ALA A 159 4.63 -8.57 9.15
N ARG A 160 4.88 -7.25 9.11
CA ARG A 160 4.01 -6.27 8.48
C ARG A 160 4.61 -5.70 7.22
N LEU A 161 3.78 -5.50 6.20
CA LEU A 161 4.12 -4.72 5.02
C LEU A 161 4.09 -3.24 5.40
N HIS A 162 5.20 -2.53 5.26
CA HIS A 162 5.23 -1.10 5.58
C HIS A 162 5.53 -0.21 4.37
N ASP A 163 5.28 -0.74 3.19
CA ASP A 163 5.47 -0.08 1.91
C ASP A 163 4.46 1.04 1.66
N LYS A 164 4.85 2.03 0.90
CA LYS A 164 3.99 3.11 0.43
C LYS A 164 4.51 3.59 -0.91
N TYR A 165 4.02 2.99 -1.99
CA TYR A 165 4.35 3.40 -3.35
C TYR A 165 3.20 3.15 -4.32
N LEU A 166 3.20 3.94 -5.39
CA LEU A 166 2.31 3.84 -6.53
C LEU A 166 3.16 3.78 -7.79
N ILE A 167 2.96 2.76 -8.63
CA ILE A 167 3.62 2.65 -9.95
C ILE A 167 2.54 2.72 -11.01
N VAL A 168 2.77 3.51 -12.07
CA VAL A 168 1.83 3.66 -13.18
C VAL A 168 2.52 3.41 -14.51
N ASP A 169 1.92 2.52 -15.31
CA ASP A 169 2.32 2.16 -16.68
C ASP A 169 3.79 1.75 -16.82
N ARG A 170 4.44 1.33 -15.74
CA ARG A 170 5.89 1.08 -15.66
C ARG A 170 6.73 2.23 -16.23
N LYS A 171 6.27 3.46 -16.02
CA LYS A 171 6.91 4.70 -16.51
C LYS A 171 7.25 5.65 -15.38
N VAL A 172 6.41 5.69 -14.35
CA VAL A 172 6.52 6.61 -13.23
C VAL A 172 6.12 5.90 -11.94
N TYR A 173 6.75 6.28 -10.83
CA TYR A 173 6.33 5.87 -9.51
C TYR A 173 6.40 7.00 -8.49
N LEU A 174 5.57 6.89 -7.45
CA LEU A 174 5.66 7.63 -6.21
C LEU A 174 6.18 6.68 -5.13
N LEU A 175 7.14 7.10 -4.33
CA LEU A 175 7.70 6.32 -3.22
C LEU A 175 7.98 7.24 -2.03
N GLY A 176 7.48 6.89 -0.85
CA GLY A 176 7.70 7.69 0.36
C GLY A 176 7.06 7.13 1.61
N GLY A 177 6.70 8.01 2.53
CA GLY A 177 6.14 7.63 3.83
C GLY A 177 4.61 7.74 3.94
N ARG A 178 3.90 8.28 2.92
CA ARG A 178 2.46 8.55 3.01
C ARG A 178 1.60 7.31 2.84
N ASN A 179 0.78 7.04 3.85
CA ASN A 179 -0.32 6.08 3.76
C ASN A 179 -1.48 6.66 2.92
N THR A 180 -2.44 5.81 2.58
CA THR A 180 -3.61 6.19 1.77
C THR A 180 -4.78 6.51 2.70
N THR A 181 -4.69 7.65 3.37
CA THR A 181 -5.65 8.12 4.38
C THR A 181 -5.68 9.65 4.44
N ASP A 182 -6.72 10.22 5.03
CA ASP A 182 -6.88 11.67 5.27
C ASP A 182 -5.74 12.31 6.06
N LEU A 183 -5.03 11.51 6.87
CA LEU A 183 -3.86 12.01 7.62
C LEU A 183 -2.70 12.42 6.72
N PHE A 184 -2.60 11.84 5.52
CA PHE A 184 -1.43 11.95 4.64
C PHE A 184 -1.75 12.51 3.26
N LEU A 185 -3.03 12.55 2.86
CA LEU A 185 -3.43 12.96 1.52
C LEU A 185 -4.48 14.08 1.59
N GLY A 186 -4.31 15.07 0.71
CA GLY A 186 -5.22 16.20 0.61
C GLY A 186 -5.20 17.14 1.84
N GLU A 187 -6.21 18.00 1.90
CA GLU A 187 -6.41 18.96 2.98
C GLU A 187 -7.81 18.76 3.56
N GLN A 188 -7.89 18.02 4.66
CA GLN A 188 -9.15 17.77 5.36
C GLN A 188 -9.28 18.72 6.57
N PRO A 189 -10.25 19.67 6.58
CA PRO A 189 -10.33 20.71 7.62
C PRO A 189 -10.48 20.18 9.04
N SER A 190 -11.05 18.98 9.19
CA SER A 190 -11.30 18.33 10.49
C SER A 190 -10.16 17.43 10.95
N VAL A 191 -9.13 17.24 10.15
CA VAL A 191 -8.04 16.30 10.43
C VAL A 191 -6.75 17.09 10.62
N LYS A 192 -6.01 16.82 11.73
CA LYS A 192 -4.66 17.33 11.91
C LYS A 192 -3.72 16.49 11.01
N PRO A 193 -3.15 17.06 9.94
CA PRO A 193 -2.38 16.29 8.99
C PRO A 193 -1.04 15.84 9.57
N ASN A 194 -0.62 14.67 9.15
CA ASN A 194 0.79 14.26 9.24
C ASN A 194 1.55 14.83 8.05
N ILE A 195 2.73 15.35 8.32
CA ILE A 195 3.66 15.83 7.28
C ILE A 195 4.63 14.71 6.98
N ASP A 196 4.68 14.31 5.73
CA ASP A 196 5.63 13.32 5.24
C ASP A 196 6.17 13.76 3.87
N ARG A 197 7.10 12.99 3.34
CA ARG A 197 7.79 13.30 2.08
C ARG A 197 7.82 12.10 1.18
N GLU A 198 7.82 12.38 -0.12
CA GLU A 198 7.94 11.34 -1.13
C GLU A 198 8.60 11.87 -2.41
N LEU A 199 9.08 10.96 -3.20
CA LEU A 199 9.63 11.22 -4.51
C LEU A 199 8.66 10.71 -5.57
N LEU A 200 8.43 11.56 -6.58
CA LEU A 200 7.95 11.11 -7.87
C LEU A 200 9.18 10.87 -8.74
N VAL A 201 9.31 9.66 -9.26
CA VAL A 201 10.41 9.29 -10.14
C VAL A 201 9.85 8.79 -11.47
N MET A 202 10.34 9.34 -12.57
CA MET A 202 9.95 8.90 -13.90
C MET A 202 11.16 8.47 -14.72
N ARG A 203 10.97 7.44 -15.50
CA ARG A 203 11.94 6.90 -16.42
C ARG A 203 12.09 7.80 -17.65
N SER A 204 13.32 8.23 -17.97
CA SER A 204 13.61 9.05 -19.15
C SER A 204 13.70 8.27 -20.46
N GLY A 205 14.00 6.97 -20.38
CA GLY A 205 14.21 6.08 -21.52
C GLY A 205 13.87 4.63 -21.17
N GLN A 206 14.43 3.69 -21.92
CA GLN A 206 14.28 2.24 -21.68
C GLN A 206 15.59 1.64 -21.12
N ASP A 207 16.17 2.30 -20.12
CA ASP A 207 17.36 1.79 -19.46
C ASP A 207 16.97 0.68 -18.47
N PRO A 208 17.52 -0.54 -18.60
CA PRO A 208 17.23 -1.64 -17.69
C PRO A 208 17.75 -1.40 -16.26
N GLU A 209 18.68 -0.46 -16.07
CA GLU A 209 19.21 -0.09 -14.74
C GLU A 209 18.30 0.89 -13.98
N ALA A 210 17.21 1.37 -14.59
CA ALA A 210 16.27 2.28 -13.92
C ALA A 210 15.72 1.65 -12.65
N SER A 211 15.68 2.44 -11.56
CA SER A 211 15.19 2.01 -10.24
C SER A 211 13.73 1.56 -10.26
N LEU A 212 12.96 2.04 -11.23
CA LEU A 212 11.60 1.59 -11.50
C LEU A 212 11.51 0.05 -11.64
N TYR A 213 12.45 -0.57 -12.38
CA TYR A 213 12.41 -2.02 -12.58
C TYR A 213 12.77 -2.78 -11.30
N GLN A 214 13.65 -2.21 -10.47
CA GLN A 214 13.96 -2.78 -9.15
C GLN A 214 12.73 -2.74 -8.25
N LEU A 215 11.98 -1.63 -8.25
CA LEU A 215 10.74 -1.49 -7.48
C LEU A 215 9.65 -2.44 -7.97
N VAL A 216 9.50 -2.61 -9.31
CA VAL A 216 8.56 -3.60 -9.87
C VAL A 216 8.96 -5.02 -9.45
N ASN A 217 10.23 -5.39 -9.54
CA ASN A 217 10.71 -6.72 -9.14
C ASN A 217 10.52 -6.95 -7.62
N TYR A 218 10.72 -5.92 -6.80
CA TYR A 218 10.43 -5.98 -5.37
C TYR A 218 8.93 -6.25 -5.12
N PHE A 219 8.05 -5.50 -5.81
CA PHE A 219 6.61 -5.74 -5.71
C PHE A 219 6.25 -7.16 -6.13
N GLU A 220 6.72 -7.65 -7.28
CA GLU A 220 6.43 -9.02 -7.77
C GLU A 220 6.88 -10.08 -6.75
N SER A 221 8.01 -9.86 -6.08
CA SER A 221 8.49 -10.76 -5.03
C SER A 221 7.54 -10.80 -3.83
N GLY A 222 7.09 -9.64 -3.35
CA GLY A 222 6.10 -9.53 -2.27
C GLY A 222 4.73 -10.07 -2.68
N TRP A 223 4.31 -9.78 -3.91
CA TRP A 223 3.04 -10.22 -4.49
C TRP A 223 2.93 -11.75 -4.60
N ALA A 224 4.04 -12.42 -4.93
CA ALA A 224 4.11 -13.87 -5.09
C ALA A 224 4.19 -14.64 -3.78
N LEU A 225 4.41 -13.98 -2.64
CA LEU A 225 4.50 -14.65 -1.34
C LEU A 225 3.20 -15.39 -1.00
N PRO A 226 3.28 -16.57 -0.38
CA PRO A 226 2.11 -17.32 0.10
C PRO A 226 1.27 -16.53 1.11
N ASP A 227 1.89 -15.58 1.82
CA ASP A 227 1.25 -14.70 2.78
C ASP A 227 0.50 -13.53 2.11
N SER A 228 0.71 -13.27 0.82
CA SER A 228 -0.04 -12.28 0.01
C SER A 228 -1.30 -12.94 -0.56
N ARG A 229 -2.42 -12.82 0.16
CA ARG A 229 -3.66 -13.54 -0.13
C ARG A 229 -4.66 -12.66 -0.88
N LEU A 230 -5.21 -13.18 -1.97
CA LEU A 230 -6.26 -12.50 -2.73
C LEU A 230 -7.47 -12.22 -1.84
N PHE A 231 -7.89 -10.97 -1.81
CA PHE A 231 -9.11 -10.55 -1.16
C PHE A 231 -10.28 -10.67 -2.13
N GLN A 232 -11.21 -11.54 -1.82
CA GLN A 232 -12.46 -11.69 -2.56
C GLN A 232 -13.55 -10.90 -1.85
N GLY A 233 -13.71 -9.64 -2.22
CA GLY A 233 -14.81 -8.81 -1.76
C GLY A 233 -16.13 -9.32 -2.32
N ARG A 234 -17.00 -9.88 -1.46
CA ARG A 234 -18.34 -10.31 -1.88
C ARG A 234 -19.37 -9.33 -1.39
N LEU A 235 -20.17 -8.81 -2.33
CA LEU A 235 -21.37 -8.02 -2.09
C LEU A 235 -22.56 -8.72 -2.77
N GLY A 236 -23.75 -8.54 -2.21
CA GLY A 236 -24.97 -8.84 -2.93
C GLY A 236 -25.07 -7.99 -4.20
N GLU A 237 -25.82 -8.43 -5.21
CA GLU A 237 -25.87 -7.75 -6.51
C GLU A 237 -26.33 -6.29 -6.39
N GLU A 238 -27.39 -6.01 -5.61
CA GLU A 238 -27.89 -4.66 -5.38
C GLU A 238 -26.89 -3.76 -4.64
N ASP A 239 -26.23 -4.31 -3.60
CA ASP A 239 -25.19 -3.58 -2.86
C ASP A 239 -23.98 -3.28 -3.74
N ARG A 240 -23.57 -4.24 -4.57
CA ARG A 240 -22.48 -4.07 -5.53
C ARG A 240 -22.77 -2.95 -6.50
N GLN A 241 -23.93 -2.96 -7.14
CA GLN A 241 -24.33 -1.92 -8.10
C GLN A 241 -24.39 -0.53 -7.44
N ARG A 242 -24.90 -0.46 -6.21
CA ARG A 242 -24.95 0.80 -5.44
C ARG A 242 -23.55 1.33 -5.14
N GLU A 243 -22.63 0.48 -4.66
CA GLU A 243 -21.27 0.91 -4.33
C GLU A 243 -20.47 1.29 -5.58
N GLU A 244 -20.58 0.52 -6.67
CA GLU A 244 -19.96 0.86 -7.95
C GLU A 244 -20.44 2.22 -8.48
N GLU A 245 -21.76 2.49 -8.43
CA GLU A 245 -22.29 3.79 -8.85
C GLU A 245 -21.87 4.92 -7.92
N SER A 246 -21.75 4.66 -6.63
CA SER A 246 -21.19 5.61 -5.65
C SER A 246 -19.76 5.99 -6.02
N LEU A 247 -18.90 5.02 -6.33
CA LEU A 247 -17.51 5.25 -6.75
C LEU A 247 -17.42 6.06 -8.04
N ARG A 248 -18.24 5.72 -9.06
CA ARG A 248 -18.33 6.50 -10.32
C ARG A 248 -18.79 7.94 -10.08
N SER A 249 -19.80 8.10 -9.23
CA SER A 249 -20.34 9.42 -8.89
C SER A 249 -19.31 10.28 -8.19
N ARG A 250 -18.54 9.68 -7.27
CA ARG A 250 -17.47 10.37 -6.56
C ARG A 250 -16.37 10.83 -7.50
N GLU A 251 -15.92 10.00 -8.40
CA GLU A 251 -14.88 10.38 -9.40
C GLU A 251 -15.38 11.46 -10.36
N ARG A 252 -16.65 11.40 -10.79
CA ARG A 252 -17.27 12.48 -11.59
C ARG A 252 -17.34 13.78 -10.81
N ALA A 253 -17.68 13.74 -9.53
CA ALA A 253 -17.72 14.93 -8.67
C ALA A 253 -16.34 15.55 -8.49
N MET A 254 -15.29 14.75 -8.27
CA MET A 254 -13.90 15.24 -8.21
C MET A 254 -13.48 15.90 -9.54
N ARG A 255 -13.77 15.27 -10.68
CA ARG A 255 -13.48 15.85 -12.02
C ARG A 255 -14.21 17.17 -12.26
N ALA A 256 -15.40 17.33 -11.73
CA ALA A 256 -16.17 18.55 -11.87
C ALA A 256 -15.68 19.68 -10.94
N ALA A 257 -15.30 19.33 -9.71
CA ALA A 257 -14.84 20.28 -8.70
C ALA A 257 -13.37 20.72 -8.91
N GLU A 258 -12.51 19.78 -9.28
CA GLU A 258 -11.06 19.96 -9.40
C GLU A 258 -10.55 19.32 -10.71
N PRO A 259 -10.93 19.84 -11.88
CA PRO A 259 -10.57 19.24 -13.17
C PRO A 259 -9.06 19.14 -13.39
N GLU A 260 -8.27 20.02 -12.77
CA GLU A 260 -6.81 20.02 -12.83
C GLU A 260 -6.17 18.74 -12.28
N LEU A 261 -6.85 18.03 -11.36
CA LEU A 261 -6.39 16.72 -10.85
C LEU A 261 -6.26 15.67 -11.96
N PHE A 262 -7.00 15.82 -13.06
CA PHE A 262 -7.14 14.81 -14.11
C PHE A 262 -6.63 15.26 -15.49
N VAL A 263 -6.29 16.55 -15.66
CA VAL A 263 -5.66 17.03 -16.88
C VAL A 263 -4.27 16.41 -17.01
N PRO A 264 -3.91 15.80 -18.16
CA PRO A 264 -2.60 15.21 -18.33
C PRO A 264 -1.48 16.21 -18.07
N VAL A 265 -0.53 15.83 -17.24
CA VAL A 265 0.66 16.65 -16.92
C VAL A 265 1.85 16.08 -17.69
N ASP A 266 2.63 16.98 -18.30
CA ASP A 266 3.97 16.59 -18.74
C ASP A 266 4.91 16.58 -17.52
N TRP A 267 5.10 15.39 -16.98
CA TRP A 267 5.95 15.19 -15.82
C TRP A 267 7.43 15.48 -16.09
N ARG A 268 7.87 15.57 -17.36
CA ARG A 268 9.23 15.96 -17.70
C ARG A 268 9.50 17.42 -17.31
N GLU A 269 8.51 18.29 -17.47
CA GLU A 269 8.62 19.69 -17.10
C GLU A 269 8.63 19.92 -15.58
N ARG A 270 8.14 18.93 -14.81
CA ARG A 270 8.02 19.00 -13.34
C ARG A 270 9.05 18.16 -12.59
N THR A 271 9.98 17.55 -13.29
CA THR A 271 11.03 16.68 -12.72
C THR A 271 12.40 17.14 -13.17
N PHE A 272 13.41 16.81 -12.38
CA PHE A 272 14.81 17.11 -12.63
C PHE A 272 15.58 15.84 -12.96
N GLU A 273 16.66 15.93 -13.71
CA GLU A 273 17.60 14.83 -13.96
C GLU A 273 18.26 14.39 -12.65
N THR A 274 18.41 13.10 -12.46
CA THR A 274 19.00 12.51 -11.25
C THR A 274 20.42 12.02 -11.50
#